data_18c2299a36ae710ae4ea9ed05efa6479
#
_entry.id   18c2299a36ae710ae4ea9ed05efa6479
#
_cell.length_a   1.000
_cell.length_b   1.000
_cell.length_c   1.000
_cell.angle_alpha   90.00
_cell.angle_beta   90.00
_cell.angle_gamma   90.00
#
_symmetry.space_group_name_H-M   'P 1'
#
loop_
_entity.id
_entity.type
_entity.pdbx_description
1 polymer ?
#
loop_
_entity_poly.entity_id
_entity_poly.type
_entity_poly.pdbx_seq_one_letter_code
_entity_poly.pdbx_strand_id
1 'polypeptide(L)'
;MREDFFKYQAQTTHHPLDVEISHAKGSNIYSSDGKKHLDFVAGVSACTLGHQHPRVVHAIKDQLDKYLHVMVYGEYIQKPAVEFCKLLAQNLPEQLNKTYLVNSGTEATEGALKL
;
A
#
# COMPACT_ATOMS: atom_id res chain seq x y z
N MET A 1 3.27 -24.56 -4.00
CA MET A 1 2.71 -23.19 -3.94
C MET A 1 1.47 -23.04 -4.83
N ARG A 2 1.53 -23.41 -6.14
CA ARG A 2 0.38 -23.27 -7.07
C ARG A 2 -0.87 -24.04 -6.63
N GLU A 3 -0.73 -25.30 -6.23
CA GLU A 3 -1.86 -26.10 -5.71
C GLU A 3 -2.48 -25.49 -4.46
N ASP A 4 -1.64 -24.96 -3.56
CA ASP A 4 -2.10 -24.30 -2.33
C ASP A 4 -2.83 -23.00 -2.63
N PHE A 5 -2.39 -22.24 -3.64
CA PHE A 5 -3.08 -21.05 -4.11
C PHE A 5 -4.52 -21.35 -4.52
N PHE A 6 -4.75 -22.39 -5.33
CA PHE A 6 -6.10 -22.76 -5.74
C PHE A 6 -6.92 -23.42 -4.64
N LYS A 7 -6.26 -24.08 -3.69
CA LYS A 7 -6.95 -24.80 -2.61
C LYS A 7 -7.37 -23.89 -1.46
N TYR A 8 -6.55 -22.91 -1.10
CA TYR A 8 -6.72 -22.16 0.15
C TYR A 8 -7.01 -20.68 -0.05
N GLN A 9 -6.68 -20.11 -1.20
CA GLN A 9 -6.91 -18.69 -1.49
C GLN A 9 -8.11 -18.53 -2.42
N ALA A 10 -9.11 -17.75 -1.99
CA ALA A 10 -10.24 -17.41 -2.85
C ALA A 10 -9.78 -16.54 -4.03
N GLN A 11 -10.13 -16.95 -5.25
CA GLN A 11 -9.88 -16.17 -6.45
C GLN A 11 -11.07 -15.27 -6.76
N THR A 12 -10.79 -14.04 -7.17
CA THR A 12 -11.80 -13.07 -7.62
C THR A 12 -12.03 -13.11 -9.13
N THR A 13 -11.30 -13.98 -9.85
CA THR A 13 -11.43 -14.22 -11.29
C THR A 13 -11.37 -15.72 -11.57
N HIS A 14 -12.12 -16.17 -12.60
CA HIS A 14 -12.04 -17.55 -13.06
C HIS A 14 -10.74 -17.87 -13.83
N HIS A 15 -9.99 -16.85 -14.23
CA HIS A 15 -8.77 -16.97 -15.03
C HIS A 15 -7.63 -16.14 -14.40
N PRO A 16 -7.10 -16.54 -13.23
CA PRO A 16 -5.94 -15.88 -12.64
C PRO A 16 -4.72 -16.02 -13.58
N LEU A 17 -3.85 -15.02 -13.57
CA LEU A 17 -2.62 -15.05 -14.39
C LEU A 17 -1.66 -16.18 -14.01
N ASP A 18 -1.81 -16.73 -12.81
CA ASP A 18 -1.06 -17.89 -12.32
C ASP A 18 0.48 -17.71 -12.40
N VAL A 19 0.93 -16.49 -12.14
CA VAL A 19 2.35 -16.14 -12.11
C VAL A 19 2.84 -16.15 -10.67
N GLU A 20 3.71 -17.08 -10.35
CA GLU A 20 4.34 -17.17 -9.03
C GLU A 20 5.45 -16.12 -8.92
N ILE A 21 5.25 -15.11 -8.06
CA ILE A 21 6.16 -13.98 -7.94
C ILE A 21 7.29 -14.31 -6.96
N SER A 22 8.52 -14.11 -7.41
CA SER A 22 9.73 -14.21 -6.58
C SER A 22 10.07 -12.87 -5.92
N HIS A 23 10.19 -11.83 -6.73
CA HIS A 23 10.49 -10.48 -6.25
C HIS A 23 10.05 -9.43 -7.28
N ALA A 24 10.12 -8.16 -6.89
CA ALA A 24 9.86 -7.05 -7.80
C ALA A 24 10.86 -5.92 -7.56
N LYS A 25 11.23 -5.16 -8.60
CA LYS A 25 12.14 -4.02 -8.50
C LYS A 25 11.89 -3.01 -9.62
N GLY A 26 11.81 -1.74 -9.28
CA GLY A 26 11.50 -0.68 -10.26
C GLY A 26 10.15 -0.97 -10.94
N SER A 27 10.13 -1.00 -12.25
CA SER A 27 8.92 -1.30 -13.05
C SER A 27 8.78 -2.77 -13.42
N ASN A 28 9.48 -3.68 -12.75
CA ASN A 28 9.49 -5.08 -13.14
C ASN A 28 9.13 -6.02 -11.98
N ILE A 29 8.43 -7.09 -12.34
CA ILE A 29 8.14 -8.24 -11.51
C ILE A 29 8.94 -9.43 -12.06
N TYR A 30 9.44 -10.27 -11.17
CA TYR A 30 10.21 -11.47 -11.52
C TYR A 30 9.50 -12.70 -10.98
N SER A 31 9.18 -13.64 -11.86
CA SER A 31 8.57 -14.89 -11.47
C SER A 31 9.60 -15.90 -10.97
N SER A 32 9.14 -16.95 -10.27
CA SER A 32 9.98 -18.00 -9.70
C SER A 32 10.69 -18.83 -10.76
N ASP A 33 10.19 -18.86 -12.00
CA ASP A 33 10.83 -19.48 -13.16
C ASP A 33 11.92 -18.59 -13.82
N GLY A 34 12.24 -17.44 -13.21
CA GLY A 34 13.29 -16.53 -13.66
C GLY A 34 12.86 -15.54 -14.74
N LYS A 35 11.60 -15.54 -15.17
CA LYS A 35 11.14 -14.58 -16.18
C LYS A 35 10.95 -13.20 -15.58
N LYS A 36 11.24 -12.19 -16.40
CA LYS A 36 11.03 -10.78 -16.11
C LYS A 36 9.78 -10.28 -16.81
N HIS A 37 8.88 -9.68 -16.06
CA HIS A 37 7.65 -9.09 -16.55
C HIS A 37 7.66 -7.58 -16.30
N LEU A 38 7.31 -6.80 -17.31
CA LEU A 38 7.09 -5.36 -17.15
C LEU A 38 5.73 -5.15 -16.48
N ASP A 39 5.74 -4.48 -15.33
CA ASP A 39 4.53 -4.26 -14.55
C ASP A 39 3.87 -2.91 -14.88
N PHE A 40 2.83 -2.96 -15.72
CA PHE A 40 1.97 -1.81 -16.01
C PHE A 40 0.79 -1.67 -15.04
N VAL A 41 0.56 -2.63 -14.16
CA VAL A 41 -0.52 -2.60 -13.18
C VAL A 41 -0.12 -1.83 -11.92
N ALA A 42 1.16 -1.94 -11.54
CA ALA A 42 1.77 -1.26 -10.38
C ALA A 42 0.93 -1.41 -9.10
N GLY A 43 0.43 -2.63 -8.83
CA GLY A 43 -0.45 -2.90 -7.68
C GLY A 43 -1.75 -2.08 -7.72
N VAL A 44 -2.34 -1.91 -8.89
CA VAL A 44 -3.49 -1.01 -9.14
C VAL A 44 -3.16 0.43 -8.69
N SER A 45 -2.06 0.95 -9.23
CA SER A 45 -1.50 2.29 -8.97
C SER A 45 -0.96 2.53 -7.54
N ALA A 46 -0.82 1.48 -6.72
CA ALA A 46 -0.23 1.62 -5.39
C ALA A 46 1.30 1.81 -5.43
N CYS A 47 1.97 1.22 -6.43
CA CYS A 47 3.43 1.26 -6.57
C CYS A 47 3.90 2.33 -7.59
N THR A 48 3.33 3.53 -7.55
CA THR A 48 3.61 4.62 -8.51
C THR A 48 5.07 5.05 -8.58
N LEU A 49 5.84 4.89 -7.50
CA LEU A 49 7.29 5.15 -7.45
C LEU A 49 8.13 3.96 -7.92
N GLY A 50 7.49 2.87 -8.32
CA GLY A 50 8.12 1.59 -8.62
C GLY A 50 8.33 0.71 -7.38
N HIS A 51 8.50 -0.58 -7.65
CA HIS A 51 8.75 -1.58 -6.61
C HIS A 51 10.08 -1.32 -5.89
N GLN A 52 10.08 -1.46 -4.56
CA GLN A 52 11.26 -1.29 -3.71
C GLN A 52 11.99 0.06 -3.91
N HIS A 53 11.23 1.15 -4.04
CA HIS A 53 11.85 2.47 -4.11
C HIS A 53 12.74 2.71 -2.88
N PRO A 54 14.05 3.04 -3.05
CA PRO A 54 15.02 3.02 -1.94
C PRO A 54 14.64 3.89 -0.76
N ARG A 55 14.14 5.11 -1.03
CA ARG A 55 13.71 6.04 0.04
C ARG A 55 12.52 5.52 0.83
N VAL A 56 11.55 4.87 0.16
CA VAL A 56 10.38 4.27 0.81
C VAL A 56 10.80 3.11 1.69
N VAL A 57 11.61 2.19 1.14
CA VAL A 57 12.14 1.04 1.89
C VAL A 57 12.93 1.48 3.10
N HIS A 58 13.80 2.49 2.97
CA HIS A 58 14.57 3.03 4.09
C HIS A 58 13.66 3.61 5.17
N ALA A 59 12.70 4.47 4.79
CA ALA A 59 11.77 5.05 5.76
C ALA A 59 10.93 4.02 6.51
N ILE A 60 10.51 2.92 5.82
CA ILE A 60 9.81 1.81 6.46
C ILE A 60 10.71 1.10 7.47
N LYS A 61 11.96 0.78 7.09
CA LYS A 61 12.93 0.14 7.99
C LYS A 61 13.21 1.01 9.22
N ASP A 62 13.43 2.29 9.04
CA ASP A 62 13.65 3.24 10.15
C ASP A 62 12.44 3.34 11.09
N GLN A 63 11.23 3.19 10.56
CA GLN A 63 10.01 3.19 11.36
C GLN A 63 9.83 1.87 12.12
N LEU A 64 10.21 0.72 11.52
CA LEU A 64 10.16 -0.59 12.16
C LEU A 64 11.00 -0.64 13.45
N ASP A 65 12.15 0.04 13.46
CA ASP A 65 13.03 0.13 14.63
C ASP A 65 12.44 0.98 15.78
N LYS A 66 11.35 1.71 15.54
CA LYS A 66 10.67 2.57 16.53
C LYS A 66 9.42 1.91 17.08
N TYR A 67 8.44 1.65 16.22
CA TYR A 67 7.20 0.94 16.54
C TYR A 67 6.46 0.58 15.25
N LEU A 68 5.68 -0.51 15.30
CA LEU A 68 4.79 -0.95 14.23
C LEU A 68 3.38 -0.39 14.42
N HIS A 69 2.86 -0.49 15.63
CA HIS A 69 1.51 -0.11 15.96
C HIS A 69 1.43 0.40 17.40
N VAL A 70 0.64 1.43 17.59
CA VAL A 70 0.18 1.95 18.87
C VAL A 70 -1.31 2.29 18.75
N MET A 71 -1.88 3.06 19.67
CA MET A 71 -3.28 3.49 19.60
C MET A 71 -3.56 4.33 18.35
N VAL A 72 -4.65 4.03 17.61
CA VAL A 72 -4.98 4.65 16.32
C VAL A 72 -5.91 5.85 16.42
N TYR A 73 -6.93 5.85 17.22
CA TYR A 73 -8.08 6.78 17.21
C TYR A 73 -7.78 8.26 17.52
N GLY A 74 -6.62 8.75 17.12
CA GLY A 74 -6.24 10.15 17.35
C GLY A 74 -5.86 10.48 18.79
N GLU A 75 -5.70 9.49 19.66
CA GLU A 75 -5.34 9.68 21.06
C GLU A 75 -3.85 9.90 21.26
N TYR A 76 -3.01 9.27 20.45
CA TYR A 76 -1.56 9.42 20.50
C TYR A 76 -1.05 10.22 19.31
N ILE A 77 -0.11 11.11 19.58
CA ILE A 77 0.57 11.89 18.54
C ILE A 77 1.61 10.98 17.86
N GLN A 78 1.30 10.54 16.67
CA GLN A 78 2.17 9.68 15.88
C GLN A 78 2.80 10.50 14.75
N LYS A 79 4.11 10.69 14.79
CA LYS A 79 4.84 11.54 13.86
C LYS A 79 4.54 11.24 12.38
N PRO A 80 4.59 9.98 11.90
CA PRO A 80 4.31 9.69 10.48
C PRO A 80 2.91 10.11 10.04
N ALA A 81 1.90 9.85 10.87
CA ALA A 81 0.51 10.23 10.58
C ALA A 81 0.33 11.74 10.51
N VAL A 82 0.88 12.47 11.50
CA VAL A 82 0.80 13.94 11.54
C VAL A 82 1.52 14.59 10.35
N GLU A 83 2.72 14.13 10.03
CA GLU A 83 3.49 14.65 8.89
C GLU A 83 2.78 14.39 7.55
N PHE A 84 2.18 13.22 7.38
CA PHE A 84 1.39 12.89 6.20
C PHE A 84 0.14 13.77 6.09
N CYS A 85 -0.65 13.92 7.15
CA CYS A 85 -1.82 14.81 7.16
C CYS A 85 -1.45 16.27 6.86
N LYS A 86 -0.34 16.75 7.43
CA LYS A 86 0.19 18.08 7.15
C LYS A 86 0.57 18.24 5.68
N LEU A 87 1.27 17.27 5.12
CA LEU A 87 1.66 17.28 3.70
C LEU A 87 0.45 17.30 2.77
N LEU A 88 -0.59 16.51 3.08
CA LEU A 88 -1.85 16.54 2.33
C LEU A 88 -2.51 17.92 2.39
N ALA A 89 -2.67 18.49 3.57
CA ALA A 89 -3.28 19.80 3.75
C ALA A 89 -2.53 20.91 2.99
N GLN A 90 -1.20 20.83 2.90
CA GLN A 90 -0.39 21.79 2.15
C GLN A 90 -0.55 21.68 0.61
N ASN A 91 -1.06 20.57 0.10
CA ASN A 91 -1.25 20.30 -1.32
C ASN A 91 -2.73 20.27 -1.74
N LEU A 92 -3.65 20.54 -0.83
CA LEU A 92 -5.08 20.57 -1.06
C LEU A 92 -5.63 22.00 -0.88
N PRO A 93 -6.85 22.32 -1.39
CA PRO A 93 -7.52 23.57 -1.08
C PRO A 93 -7.64 23.81 0.43
N GLU A 94 -7.57 25.07 0.86
CA GLU A 94 -7.54 25.48 2.28
C GLU A 94 -8.68 24.87 3.14
N GLN A 95 -9.83 24.64 2.54
CA GLN A 95 -11.00 24.03 3.21
C GLN A 95 -10.76 22.55 3.57
N LEU A 96 -9.84 21.85 2.86
CA LEU A 96 -9.51 20.44 3.08
C LEU A 96 -8.25 20.30 3.94
N ASN A 97 -8.32 20.78 5.18
CA ASN A 97 -7.16 20.89 6.07
C ASN A 97 -7.11 19.82 7.17
N LYS A 98 -8.06 18.89 7.20
CA LYS A 98 -8.09 17.77 8.15
C LYS A 98 -8.23 16.44 7.41
N THR A 99 -7.51 15.44 7.87
CA THR A 99 -7.51 14.10 7.26
C THR A 99 -7.88 13.06 8.31
N TYR A 100 -8.86 12.23 7.99
CA TYR A 100 -9.19 11.03 8.74
C TYR A 100 -8.58 9.83 8.02
N LEU A 101 -7.61 9.15 8.66
CA LEU A 101 -6.89 8.02 8.08
C LEU A 101 -7.65 6.72 8.32
N VAL A 102 -7.80 5.93 7.26
CA VAL A 102 -8.45 4.61 7.26
C VAL A 102 -7.60 3.61 6.46
N ASN A 103 -7.93 2.32 6.52
CA ASN A 103 -7.12 1.28 5.90
C ASN A 103 -7.49 0.98 4.44
N SER A 104 -8.66 1.38 3.97
CA SER A 104 -9.14 1.06 2.62
C SER A 104 -9.96 2.17 2.00
N GLY A 105 -10.06 2.14 0.67
CA GLY A 105 -10.93 3.04 -0.07
C GLY A 105 -12.42 2.83 0.27
N THR A 106 -12.83 1.61 0.58
CA THR A 106 -14.20 1.29 1.02
C THR A 106 -14.51 1.98 2.34
N GLU A 107 -13.62 1.90 3.32
CA GLU A 107 -13.77 2.61 4.60
C GLU A 107 -13.79 4.13 4.43
N ALA A 108 -12.96 4.66 3.53
CA ALA A 108 -12.96 6.09 3.22
C ALA A 108 -14.30 6.55 2.62
N THR A 109 -14.83 5.79 1.68
CA THR A 109 -16.13 6.07 1.05
C THR A 109 -17.27 5.96 2.07
N GLU A 110 -17.28 4.90 2.87
CA GLU A 110 -18.29 4.71 3.93
C GLU A 110 -18.22 5.82 4.97
N GLY A 111 -17.03 6.22 5.39
CA GLY A 111 -16.83 7.34 6.30
C GLY A 111 -17.37 8.65 5.73
N ALA A 112 -17.08 8.94 4.47
CA ALA A 112 -17.59 10.14 3.79
C ALA A 112 -19.12 10.17 3.65
N LEU A 113 -19.75 9.01 3.47
CA LEU A 113 -21.22 8.91 3.38
C LEU A 113 -21.92 9.07 4.75
N LYS A 114 -21.20 8.90 5.86
CA LYS A 114 -21.72 9.02 7.22
C LYS A 114 -21.50 10.41 7.85
N LEU A 115 -20.71 11.26 7.23
CA LEU A 115 -20.49 12.66 7.63
C LEU A 115 -21.58 13.58 7.07
#